data_eaa945a8813751b89f2e7f1d9aecb401
#
_entry.id   eaa945a8813751b89f2e7f1d9aecb401
#
_cell.length_a   1.000
_cell.length_b   1.000
_cell.length_c   1.000
_cell.angle_alpha   90.00
_cell.angle_beta   90.00
_cell.angle_gamma   90.00
#
_symmetry.space_group_name_H-M   'P 1'
#
loop_
_entity.id
_entity.type
_entity.pdbx_description
1 polymer ?
#
loop_
_entity_poly.entity_id
_entity_poly.type
_entity_poly.pdbx_seq_one_letter_code
_entity_poly.pdbx_strand_id
1 'polypeptide(L)'
;MGGESTIKIMPMLSLRDASRASAFYQSAFGARELSRSASGEGRIVALLAIGEAEFGVVDEAPQVGNLSPETLGGTSVRISLVVADPDAVAQRAIDAGAELIFPVEDQPYGWRQGRVRDPFGHHWLVGRPIGETA
;
A
#
# COMPACT_ATOMS: atom_id res chain seq x y z
N MET A 1 7.67 -31.44 7.18
CA MET A 1 7.74 -31.11 7.35
C MET A 1 7.63 -30.41 7.73
N GLY A 2 7.70 -30.09 7.78
CA GLY A 2 7.56 -29.62 7.94
C GLY A 2 7.50 -28.93 8.70
N GLY A 3 7.50 -28.76 8.90
CA GLY A 3 7.30 -28.03 9.78
C GLY A 3 7.90 -26.83 10.04
N GLU A 4 8.38 -26.17 9.17
CA GLU A 4 8.91 -24.99 9.44
C GLU A 4 7.94 -23.93 9.59
N SER A 5 7.97 -23.05 10.53
CA SER A 5 7.15 -21.89 10.66
C SER A 5 7.60 -20.84 9.72
N THR A 6 6.68 -20.22 9.04
CA THR A 6 6.96 -19.12 8.16
C THR A 6 6.47 -17.84 8.82
N ILE A 7 7.35 -16.85 8.96
CA ILE A 7 6.99 -15.56 9.50
C ILE A 7 6.75 -14.60 8.35
N LYS A 8 5.69 -13.80 8.47
CA LYS A 8 5.30 -12.91 7.43
C LYS A 8 4.67 -11.69 8.06
N ILE A 9 4.97 -10.53 7.53
CA ILE A 9 4.35 -9.29 7.97
C ILE A 9 3.40 -8.86 6.88
N MET A 10 2.16 -8.59 7.24
CA MET A 10 1.17 -8.19 6.28
C MET A 10 0.47 -6.94 6.80
N PRO A 11 0.71 -5.78 6.17
CA PRO A 11 0.03 -4.56 6.59
C PRO A 11 -1.47 -4.69 6.37
N MET A 12 -2.25 -4.17 7.30
CA MET A 12 -3.70 -4.09 7.16
C MET A 12 -4.07 -2.62 7.15
N LEU A 13 -4.57 -2.13 6.02
CA LEU A 13 -4.89 -0.73 5.85
C LEU A 13 -6.36 -0.50 6.16
N SER A 14 -6.62 0.42 7.08
CA SER A 14 -8.00 0.82 7.41
C SER A 14 -8.43 1.94 6.47
N LEU A 15 -9.65 1.82 5.94
CA LEU A 15 -10.14 2.72 4.91
C LEU A 15 -11.62 2.99 5.16
N ARG A 16 -12.10 4.14 4.75
CA ARG A 16 -13.54 4.42 4.79
C ARG A 16 -14.28 3.54 3.80
N ASP A 17 -13.63 3.19 2.68
CA ASP A 17 -14.25 2.36 1.64
C ASP A 17 -13.19 1.43 1.08
N ALA A 18 -13.10 0.23 1.65
CA ALA A 18 -12.09 -0.75 1.27
C ALA A 18 -12.29 -1.25 -0.15
N SER A 19 -13.53 -1.34 -0.62
CA SER A 19 -13.80 -1.79 -2.00
C SER A 19 -13.22 -0.81 -3.01
N ARG A 20 -13.41 0.49 -2.76
CA ARG A 20 -12.87 1.52 -3.64
C ARG A 20 -11.36 1.52 -3.60
N ALA A 21 -10.78 1.32 -2.41
CA ALA A 21 -9.33 1.25 -2.27
C ALA A 21 -8.75 0.06 -3.01
N SER A 22 -9.40 -1.10 -2.92
CA SER A 22 -8.95 -2.27 -3.67
C SER A 22 -8.88 -1.97 -5.17
N ALA A 23 -9.93 -1.35 -5.71
CA ALA A 23 -9.96 -0.99 -7.12
C ALA A 23 -8.82 -0.03 -7.48
N PHE A 24 -8.56 0.95 -6.60
CA PHE A 24 -7.46 1.89 -6.81
C PHE A 24 -6.11 1.16 -6.86
N TYR A 25 -5.83 0.29 -5.88
CA TYR A 25 -4.55 -0.39 -5.82
C TYR A 25 -4.34 -1.34 -7.00
N GLN A 26 -5.43 -1.92 -7.53
CA GLN A 26 -5.34 -2.71 -8.76
C GLN A 26 -4.93 -1.84 -9.93
N SER A 27 -5.52 -0.66 -10.05
CA SER A 27 -5.22 0.26 -11.14
C SER A 27 -3.83 0.90 -10.98
N ALA A 28 -3.50 1.33 -9.77
CA ALA A 28 -2.29 2.10 -9.51
C ALA A 28 -1.04 1.24 -9.48
N PHE A 29 -1.12 0.07 -8.84
CA PHE A 29 0.05 -0.75 -8.56
C PHE A 29 -0.01 -2.13 -9.20
N GLY A 30 -1.06 -2.42 -9.95
CA GLY A 30 -1.23 -3.75 -10.52
C GLY A 30 -1.53 -4.81 -9.47
N ALA A 31 -2.14 -4.43 -8.36
CA ALA A 31 -2.50 -5.38 -7.32
C ALA A 31 -3.54 -6.36 -7.83
N ARG A 32 -3.51 -7.59 -7.28
CA ARG A 32 -4.52 -8.60 -7.53
C ARG A 32 -5.30 -8.81 -6.25
N GLU A 33 -6.61 -8.85 -6.33
CA GLU A 33 -7.42 -9.14 -5.15
C GLU A 33 -7.48 -10.66 -4.99
N LEU A 34 -6.91 -11.17 -3.89
CA LEU A 34 -6.80 -12.59 -3.64
C LEU A 34 -8.07 -13.16 -3.00
N SER A 35 -8.70 -12.38 -2.14
CA SER A 35 -9.92 -12.80 -1.46
C SER A 35 -10.66 -11.59 -0.96
N ARG A 36 -11.95 -11.76 -0.73
CA ARG A 36 -12.80 -10.72 -0.17
C ARG A 36 -13.86 -11.37 0.71
N SER A 37 -14.11 -10.79 1.85
CA SER A 37 -15.20 -11.23 2.69
C SER A 37 -15.90 -10.02 3.28
N ALA A 38 -17.09 -10.25 3.82
CA ALA A 38 -17.85 -9.20 4.48
C ALA A 38 -18.27 -9.70 5.85
N SER A 39 -18.17 -8.83 6.86
CA SER A 39 -18.66 -9.16 8.17
C SER A 39 -20.19 -9.16 8.17
N GLY A 40 -20.77 -9.61 9.29
CA GLY A 40 -22.21 -9.57 9.44
C GLY A 40 -22.81 -8.20 9.35
N GLU A 41 -21.99 -7.16 9.48
CA GLU A 41 -22.43 -5.77 9.36
C GLU A 41 -22.06 -5.18 8.01
N GLY A 42 -21.64 -6.02 7.06
CA GLY A 42 -21.31 -5.56 5.72
C GLY A 42 -19.95 -4.92 5.58
N ARG A 43 -19.11 -4.99 6.64
CA ARG A 43 -17.76 -4.43 6.58
C ARG A 43 -16.87 -5.32 5.73
N ILE A 44 -16.23 -4.72 4.73
CA ILE A 44 -15.42 -5.45 3.76
C ILE A 44 -13.99 -5.62 4.26
N VAL A 45 -13.45 -6.82 4.06
CA VAL A 45 -12.04 -7.11 4.23
C VAL A 45 -11.58 -7.80 2.97
N ALA A 46 -10.49 -7.31 2.37
CA ALA A 46 -9.95 -7.94 1.17
C ALA A 46 -8.44 -8.09 1.32
N LEU A 47 -7.91 -9.17 0.78
CA LEU A 47 -6.47 -9.39 0.69
C LEU A 47 -6.03 -9.13 -0.73
N LEU A 48 -4.96 -8.38 -0.87
CA LEU A 48 -4.40 -8.02 -2.17
C LEU A 48 -2.94 -8.44 -2.23
N ALA A 49 -2.42 -8.57 -3.43
CA ALA A 49 -1.01 -8.83 -3.65
C ALA A 49 -0.48 -7.94 -4.76
N ILE A 50 0.68 -7.35 -4.54
CA ILE A 50 1.46 -6.69 -5.57
C ILE A 50 2.69 -7.56 -5.76
N GLY A 51 2.76 -8.26 -6.91
CA GLY A 51 3.75 -9.32 -7.05
C GLY A 51 3.49 -10.38 -6.00
N GLU A 52 4.50 -10.67 -5.17
CA GLU A 52 4.34 -11.63 -4.08
C GLU A 52 4.08 -10.95 -2.75
N ALA A 53 4.07 -9.63 -2.70
CA ALA A 53 3.87 -8.90 -1.46
C ALA A 53 2.38 -8.75 -1.18
N GLU A 54 1.96 -9.15 0.01
CA GLU A 54 0.55 -9.17 0.38
C GLU A 54 0.23 -8.10 1.41
N PHE A 55 -0.95 -7.55 1.32
CA PHE A 55 -1.47 -6.62 2.31
C PHE A 55 -3.00 -6.68 2.28
N GLY A 56 -3.61 -6.20 3.34
CA GLY A 56 -5.06 -6.20 3.43
C GLY A 56 -5.64 -4.80 3.40
N VAL A 57 -6.87 -4.70 2.97
CA VAL A 57 -7.66 -3.49 3.07
C VAL A 57 -8.94 -3.84 3.82
N VAL A 58 -9.35 -2.96 4.73
CA VAL A 58 -10.51 -3.23 5.57
C VAL A 58 -11.27 -1.94 5.80
N ASP A 59 -12.60 -2.04 5.75
CA ASP A 59 -13.44 -0.89 6.12
C ASP A 59 -13.16 -0.53 7.57
N GLU A 60 -13.00 0.76 7.85
CA GLU A 60 -12.66 1.18 9.20
C GLU A 60 -13.73 0.78 10.19
N ALA A 61 -13.31 0.60 11.43
CA ALA A 61 -14.20 0.25 12.54
C ALA A 61 -13.82 1.09 13.74
N PRO A 62 -14.30 2.35 13.79
CA PRO A 62 -13.89 3.25 14.86
C PRO A 62 -14.19 2.73 16.25
N GLN A 63 -15.25 1.94 16.38
CA GLN A 63 -15.68 1.42 17.70
C GLN A 63 -14.66 0.46 18.29
N VAL A 64 -13.76 -0.11 17.48
CA VAL A 64 -12.67 -0.95 18.00
C VAL A 64 -11.31 -0.35 17.70
N GLY A 65 -11.28 0.94 17.39
CA GLY A 65 -10.00 1.64 17.21
C GLY A 65 -9.36 1.50 15.84
N ASN A 66 -10.04 0.94 14.85
CA ASN A 66 -9.50 0.82 13.51
C ASN A 66 -9.95 2.02 12.68
N LEU A 67 -9.07 3.01 12.58
CA LEU A 67 -9.39 4.28 11.96
C LEU A 67 -8.61 4.46 10.67
N SER A 68 -9.30 5.03 9.67
CA SER A 68 -8.64 5.37 8.39
C SER A 68 -7.86 6.65 8.54
N PRO A 69 -6.88 6.89 7.64
CA PRO A 69 -6.17 8.18 7.62
C PRO A 69 -7.12 9.36 7.42
N GLU A 70 -8.20 9.16 6.66
CA GLU A 70 -9.17 10.24 6.45
C GLU A 70 -9.84 10.65 7.75
N THR A 71 -10.16 9.68 8.60
CA THR A 71 -10.79 9.94 9.89
C THR A 71 -9.77 10.52 10.88
N LEU A 72 -8.53 10.03 10.84
CA LEU A 72 -7.47 10.51 11.74
C LEU A 72 -6.91 11.86 11.34
N GLY A 73 -6.99 12.20 10.07
CA GLY A 73 -6.34 13.40 9.54
C GLY A 73 -4.87 13.18 9.23
N GLY A 74 -4.44 11.94 9.08
CA GLY A 74 -3.06 11.61 8.76
C GLY A 74 -2.73 10.19 9.12
N THR A 75 -1.48 9.81 8.93
CA THR A 75 -1.00 8.48 9.25
C THR A 75 0.46 8.55 9.66
N SER A 76 0.89 7.65 10.53
CA SER A 76 2.28 7.58 10.94
C SER A 76 3.06 6.55 10.13
N VAL A 77 2.40 5.73 9.32
CA VAL A 77 3.05 4.64 8.61
C VAL A 77 3.16 4.98 7.13
N ARG A 78 4.33 4.75 6.58
CA ARG A 78 4.55 4.78 5.14
C ARG A 78 4.83 3.37 4.70
N ILE A 79 4.26 2.96 3.58
CA ILE A 79 4.46 1.62 3.05
C ILE A 79 5.53 1.70 1.99
N SER A 80 6.62 0.99 2.19
CA SER A 80 7.72 1.00 1.23
C SER A 80 7.49 -0.08 0.21
N LEU A 81 7.25 0.33 -1.02
CA LEU A 81 7.04 -0.57 -2.14
C LEU A 81 8.32 -0.58 -2.97
N VAL A 82 9.02 -1.71 -2.90
CA VAL A 82 10.30 -1.86 -3.58
C VAL A 82 10.05 -2.51 -4.92
N VAL A 83 10.39 -1.81 -6.00
CA VAL A 83 10.06 -2.24 -7.37
C VAL A 83 11.26 -2.01 -8.29
N ALA A 84 11.25 -2.68 -9.43
CA ALA A 84 12.37 -2.57 -10.38
C ALA A 84 12.40 -1.20 -11.06
N ASP A 85 11.25 -0.60 -11.32
CA ASP A 85 11.16 0.67 -12.03
C ASP A 85 10.28 1.64 -11.24
N PRO A 86 10.84 2.29 -10.21
CA PRO A 86 10.04 3.17 -9.37
C PRO A 86 9.46 4.38 -10.11
N ASP A 87 10.14 4.86 -11.15
CA ASP A 87 9.62 5.99 -11.92
C ASP A 87 8.30 5.60 -12.60
N ALA A 88 8.26 4.44 -13.25
CA ALA A 88 7.06 4.00 -13.94
C ALA A 88 5.93 3.68 -12.95
N VAL A 89 6.26 3.07 -11.82
CA VAL A 89 5.25 2.71 -10.82
C VAL A 89 4.65 3.97 -10.20
N ALA A 90 5.49 4.94 -9.84
CA ALA A 90 4.98 6.20 -9.27
C ALA A 90 4.10 6.94 -10.28
N GLN A 91 4.52 6.98 -11.56
CA GLN A 91 3.73 7.67 -12.57
C GLN A 91 2.37 6.99 -12.76
N ARG A 92 2.35 5.66 -12.79
CA ARG A 92 1.09 4.93 -12.90
C ARG A 92 0.15 5.22 -11.73
N ALA A 93 0.71 5.31 -10.53
CA ALA A 93 -0.08 5.64 -9.35
C ALA A 93 -0.67 7.05 -9.46
N ILE A 94 0.13 8.01 -9.92
CA ILE A 94 -0.32 9.39 -10.10
C ILE A 94 -1.43 9.43 -11.16
N ASP A 95 -1.25 8.70 -12.25
CA ASP A 95 -2.26 8.64 -13.32
C ASP A 95 -3.57 8.04 -12.80
N ALA A 96 -3.50 7.16 -11.82
CA ALA A 96 -4.68 6.54 -11.22
C ALA A 96 -5.33 7.43 -10.15
N GLY A 97 -4.68 8.50 -9.73
CA GLY A 97 -5.27 9.43 -8.77
C GLY A 97 -4.45 9.71 -7.52
N ALA A 98 -3.25 9.14 -7.39
CA ALA A 98 -2.40 9.44 -6.26
C ALA A 98 -1.81 10.84 -6.39
N GLU A 99 -1.46 11.41 -5.26
CA GLU A 99 -0.83 12.72 -5.19
C GLU A 99 0.68 12.54 -5.06
N LEU A 100 1.45 13.26 -5.86
CA LEU A 100 2.91 13.24 -5.73
C LEU A 100 3.31 14.08 -4.53
N ILE A 101 3.99 13.46 -3.57
CA ILE A 101 4.51 14.16 -2.40
C ILE A 101 5.98 14.52 -2.62
N PHE A 102 6.79 13.54 -3.01
CA PHE A 102 8.20 13.76 -3.37
C PHE A 102 8.49 13.00 -4.65
N PRO A 103 9.15 13.63 -5.64
CA PRO A 103 9.44 12.93 -6.90
C PRO A 103 10.43 11.80 -6.70
N VAL A 104 10.39 10.83 -7.61
CA VAL A 104 11.35 9.73 -7.60
C VAL A 104 12.69 10.26 -8.07
N GLU A 105 13.67 10.19 -7.20
CA GLU A 105 15.02 10.72 -7.44
C GLU A 105 16.04 9.86 -6.72
N ASP A 106 17.29 9.95 -7.14
CA ASP A 106 18.38 9.32 -6.42
C ASP A 106 18.59 10.07 -5.11
N GLN A 107 18.55 9.35 -4.02
CA GLN A 107 18.63 9.91 -2.68
C GLN A 107 20.03 9.70 -2.09
N PRO A 108 20.45 10.57 -1.17
CA PRO A 108 21.82 10.45 -0.60
C PRO A 108 22.04 9.15 0.16
N TYR A 109 20.99 8.44 0.55
CA TYR A 109 21.12 7.20 1.32
C TYR A 109 21.13 5.95 0.46
N GLY A 110 21.37 6.09 -0.85
CA GLY A 110 21.61 4.93 -1.71
C GLY A 110 20.36 4.28 -2.29
N TRP A 111 19.27 5.02 -2.34
CA TRP A 111 18.02 4.56 -2.95
C TRP A 111 17.56 5.56 -4.00
N ARG A 112 16.90 5.03 -5.02
CA ARG A 112 16.09 5.87 -5.89
C ARG A 112 14.67 5.75 -5.38
N GLN A 113 14.10 6.83 -4.89
CA GLN A 113 12.86 6.74 -4.16
C GLN A 113 12.07 8.04 -4.23
N GLY A 114 10.76 7.90 -4.32
CA GLY A 114 9.83 8.98 -4.21
C GLY A 114 8.70 8.60 -3.28
N ARG A 115 7.72 9.47 -3.16
CA ARG A 115 6.58 9.24 -2.27
C ARG A 115 5.30 9.73 -2.92
N VAL A 116 4.28 8.89 -2.88
CA VAL A 116 2.95 9.26 -3.31
C VAL A 116 1.99 9.03 -2.15
N ARG A 117 0.91 9.80 -2.14
CA ARG A 117 -0.17 9.60 -1.19
C ARG A 117 -1.39 9.12 -1.98
N ASP A 118 -1.98 8.01 -1.57
CA ASP A 118 -3.14 7.52 -2.28
C ASP A 118 -4.37 8.38 -1.94
N PRO A 119 -5.47 8.22 -2.68
CA PRO A 119 -6.65 9.07 -2.46
C PRO A 119 -7.29 8.90 -1.08
N PHE A 120 -6.86 7.91 -0.32
CA PHE A 120 -7.43 7.58 0.99
C PHE A 120 -6.53 8.01 2.14
N GLY A 121 -5.38 8.62 1.82
CA GLY A 121 -4.48 9.17 2.83
C GLY A 121 -3.32 8.28 3.23
N HIS A 122 -3.21 7.08 2.69
CA HIS A 122 -2.03 6.24 2.97
C HIS A 122 -0.86 6.68 2.10
N HIS A 123 0.34 6.64 2.69
CA HIS A 123 1.57 7.07 2.01
C HIS A 123 2.38 5.87 1.57
N TRP A 124 2.88 5.93 0.35
CA TRP A 124 3.69 4.88 -0.24
C TRP A 124 5.02 5.45 -0.68
N LEU A 125 6.10 4.83 -0.19
CA LEU A 125 7.44 5.11 -0.70
C LEU A 125 7.67 4.15 -1.85
N VAL A 126 7.99 4.68 -3.01
CA VAL A 126 8.19 3.84 -4.20
C VAL A 126 9.65 3.95 -4.57
N GLY A 127 10.38 2.83 -4.54
CA GLY A 127 11.80 2.93 -4.77
C GLY A 127 12.51 1.60 -4.90
N ARG A 128 13.83 1.71 -4.97
CA ARG A 128 14.73 0.56 -4.98
C ARG A 128 16.13 1.00 -4.58
N PRO A 129 16.96 0.07 -4.09
CA PRO A 129 18.37 0.39 -3.88
C PRO A 129 19.03 0.72 -5.21
N ILE A 130 20.02 1.64 -5.17
CA ILE A 130 20.77 1.96 -6.33
C ILE A 130 22.16 1.42 -6.17
N GLY A 131 22.50 0.58 -6.99
CA GLY A 131 23.78 0.22 -6.96
C GLY A 131 24.36 -0.17 -5.77
N GLU A 132 25.03 -0.93 -5.70
CA GLU A 132 25.55 -1.33 -4.72
C GLU A 132 26.54 -0.86 -4.45
N THR A 133 26.86 -0.42 -4.08
CA THR A 133 27.72 0.00 -3.86
C THR A 133 28.56 -0.58 -3.36
N ALA A 134 28.87 -1.05 -3.63
CA ALA A 134 29.64 -1.76 -3.22
C ALA A 134 30.36 -1.56 -2.65
#